data_d115c2bd5503061e6f80750c31435ad7
#
_entry.id   d115c2bd5503061e6f80750c31435ad7
#
_cell.length_a   1.000
_cell.length_b   1.000
_cell.length_c   1.000
_cell.angle_alpha   90.00
_cell.angle_beta   90.00
_cell.angle_gamma   90.00
#
_symmetry.space_group_name_H-M   'P 1'
#
loop_
_entity.id
_entity.type
_entity.pdbx_description
1 polymer ?
#
loop_
_entity_poly.entity_id
_entity_poly.type
_entity_poly.pdbx_seq_one_letter_code
_entity_poly.pdbx_strand_id
1 'polypeptide(L)'
;MLHTTTRALKYCFAVGACAIIVLCTLYVTRPTAQSNASPIYGVTIPAGYRDWKLIAVDNLATDKIDQLRAQLGNEMAIKAFKEAKIPFPDGTIIAALHWNRVRSEDNDKVLAGPFPGAQSFVVGSAANVQFMVKDSKRYAATGGWGFADFKDGKPGNEALHETCFPCHQPAKAHDYVFTHYAPTP
;
A
#
# COMPACT_ATOMS: atom_id res chain seq x y z
N MET A 1 67.21 31.92 51.63
CA MET A 1 67.45 30.93 50.63
C MET A 1 66.15 30.45 50.04
N LEU A 2 65.78 31.09 48.99
CA LEU A 2 64.55 30.79 48.22
C LEU A 2 65.01 30.17 46.90
N HIS A 3 64.42 29.08 46.51
CA HIS A 3 64.14 28.69 45.12
C HIS A 3 63.64 27.27 45.13
N THR A 4 62.41 27.06 44.81
CA THR A 4 61.87 25.99 43.93
C THR A 4 60.41 25.72 44.21
N THR A 5 59.51 26.42 43.56
CA THR A 5 58.13 25.96 43.39
C THR A 5 57.48 26.75 42.25
N THR A 6 57.87 26.48 41.01
CA THR A 6 57.10 27.02 39.84
C THR A 6 57.34 26.16 38.61
N ARG A 7 56.98 24.84 38.66
CA ARG A 7 56.97 23.99 37.45
C ARG A 7 55.86 22.95 37.37
N ALA A 8 54.88 22.94 38.27
CA ALA A 8 53.86 21.91 38.30
C ALA A 8 52.46 22.34 37.81
N LEU A 9 52.30 23.56 37.27
CA LEU A 9 50.99 24.08 36.92
C LEU A 9 50.72 24.31 35.43
N LYS A 10 51.54 23.73 34.54
CA LYS A 10 51.36 23.92 33.08
C LYS A 10 50.89 22.66 32.31
N TYR A 11 50.68 21.55 32.96
CA TYR A 11 50.26 20.32 32.26
C TYR A 11 48.82 19.86 32.53
N CYS A 12 48.04 20.54 33.36
CA CYS A 12 46.64 20.13 33.63
C CYS A 12 45.60 20.75 32.72
N PHE A 13 45.91 21.66 31.80
CA PHE A 13 44.96 22.27 30.92
C PHE A 13 44.88 21.70 29.50
N ALA A 14 45.77 20.78 29.13
CA ALA A 14 45.82 20.22 27.78
C ALA A 14 45.04 18.89 27.59
N VAL A 15 44.57 18.23 28.66
CA VAL A 15 43.92 16.92 28.58
C VAL A 15 42.39 17.03 28.62
N GLY A 16 41.83 18.18 29.05
CA GLY A 16 40.39 18.40 29.16
C GLY A 16 39.69 18.74 27.84
N ALA A 17 40.43 19.22 26.82
CA ALA A 17 39.78 19.71 25.56
C ALA A 17 39.63 18.61 24.49
N CYS A 18 40.34 17.48 24.58
CA CYS A 18 40.23 16.37 23.62
C CYS A 18 39.06 15.39 23.90
N ALA A 19 38.56 15.34 25.14
CA ALA A 19 37.50 14.39 25.51
C ALA A 19 36.08 14.83 25.06
N ILE A 20 35.88 16.12 24.78
CA ILE A 20 34.54 16.66 24.39
C ILE A 20 34.32 16.55 22.89
N ILE A 21 35.36 16.48 22.06
CA ILE A 21 35.23 16.42 20.59
C ILE A 21 34.91 15.00 20.11
N VAL A 22 35.20 13.96 20.86
CA VAL A 22 34.95 12.55 20.46
C VAL A 22 33.52 12.11 20.76
N LEU A 23 32.77 12.82 21.61
CA LEU A 23 31.38 12.45 21.94
C LEU A 23 30.35 13.02 21.00
N CYS A 24 30.69 13.93 20.07
CA CYS A 24 29.75 14.57 19.12
C CYS A 24 29.65 13.87 17.76
N THR A 25 30.40 12.82 17.47
CA THR A 25 30.43 12.20 16.13
C THR A 25 29.73 10.84 16.05
N LEU A 26 29.02 10.40 17.09
CA LEU A 26 28.25 9.16 17.06
C LEU A 26 26.73 9.35 17.00
N TYR A 27 26.24 10.48 16.49
CA TYR A 27 24.90 10.50 15.91
C TYR A 27 24.97 9.78 14.55
N VAL A 28 25.16 8.47 14.60
CA VAL A 28 24.88 7.59 13.49
C VAL A 28 23.40 7.78 13.21
N THR A 29 23.08 8.53 12.16
CA THR A 29 21.75 8.51 11.56
C THR A 29 21.46 7.05 11.20
N ARG A 30 20.75 6.33 12.10
CA ARG A 30 20.22 5.01 11.75
C ARG A 30 19.38 5.25 10.51
N PRO A 31 19.65 4.57 9.39
CA PRO A 31 18.70 4.59 8.30
C PRO A 31 17.37 4.15 8.89
N THR A 32 16.37 5.01 8.87
CA THR A 32 15.01 4.61 9.19
C THR A 32 14.68 3.52 8.20
N ALA A 33 14.59 2.27 8.66
CA ALA A 33 14.11 1.18 7.85
C ALA A 33 12.78 1.64 7.26
N GLN A 34 12.69 1.74 5.94
CA GLN A 34 11.47 2.14 5.27
C GLN A 34 10.38 1.19 5.76
N SER A 35 9.36 1.71 6.41
CA SER A 35 8.25 0.92 6.90
C SER A 35 7.62 0.16 5.74
N ASN A 36 7.43 -1.16 5.88
CA ASN A 36 6.68 -1.96 4.91
C ASN A 36 5.16 -1.73 5.02
N ALA A 37 4.74 -0.80 5.86
CA ALA A 37 3.36 -0.42 6.07
C ALA A 37 3.03 0.87 5.31
N SER A 38 1.79 0.99 4.84
CA SER A 38 1.30 2.21 4.19
C SER A 38 1.39 3.40 5.14
N PRO A 39 1.83 4.58 4.67
CA PRO A 39 1.70 5.83 5.42
C PRO A 39 0.24 6.07 5.85
N ILE A 40 0.04 6.84 6.92
CA ILE A 40 -1.27 7.25 7.48
C ILE A 40 -2.03 6.07 8.11
N TYR A 41 -2.23 4.96 7.37
CA TYR A 41 -3.09 3.86 7.79
C TYR A 41 -2.33 2.70 8.45
N GLY A 42 -1.03 2.54 8.17
CA GLY A 42 -0.22 1.45 8.73
C GLY A 42 -0.68 0.06 8.27
N VAL A 43 -1.28 -0.04 7.08
CA VAL A 43 -1.67 -1.31 6.45
C VAL A 43 -0.45 -1.92 5.79
N THR A 44 -0.23 -3.22 5.99
CA THR A 44 0.81 -4.00 5.34
C THR A 44 0.21 -4.93 4.30
N ILE A 45 1.01 -5.47 3.38
CA ILE A 45 0.56 -6.50 2.44
C ILE A 45 0.17 -7.75 3.24
N PRO A 46 -1.10 -8.19 3.20
CA PRO A 46 -1.52 -9.41 3.90
C PRO A 46 -0.88 -10.64 3.26
N ALA A 47 -0.39 -11.55 4.11
CA ALA A 47 0.15 -12.81 3.63
C ALA A 47 -0.93 -13.64 2.91
N GLY A 48 -0.56 -14.28 1.81
CA GLY A 48 -1.45 -15.19 1.06
C GLY A 48 -2.60 -14.50 0.33
N TYR A 49 -2.62 -13.17 0.21
CA TYR A 49 -3.74 -12.44 -0.42
C TYR A 49 -4.02 -12.89 -1.87
N ARG A 50 -3.03 -13.41 -2.56
CA ARG A 50 -3.21 -13.88 -3.94
C ARG A 50 -4.01 -15.19 -4.05
N ASP A 51 -4.15 -15.92 -2.94
CA ASP A 51 -4.91 -17.16 -2.85
C ASP A 51 -6.36 -16.90 -2.38
N TRP A 52 -6.72 -15.63 -2.16
CA TRP A 52 -8.07 -15.25 -1.77
C TRP A 52 -9.06 -15.42 -2.91
N LYS A 53 -10.34 -15.52 -2.56
CA LYS A 53 -11.42 -15.73 -3.52
C LYS A 53 -11.71 -14.45 -4.30
N LEU A 54 -12.03 -14.64 -5.58
CA LEU A 54 -12.44 -13.56 -6.47
C LEU A 54 -13.77 -12.96 -6.01
N ILE A 55 -13.82 -11.63 -5.93
CA ILE A 55 -15.03 -10.85 -5.75
C ILE A 55 -15.56 -10.41 -7.11
N ALA A 56 -14.72 -9.77 -7.91
CA ALA A 56 -15.08 -9.22 -9.22
C ALA A 56 -13.84 -9.01 -10.09
N VAL A 57 -14.09 -8.74 -11.36
CA VAL A 57 -13.13 -8.21 -12.32
C VAL A 57 -13.73 -6.99 -13.01
N ASP A 58 -12.90 -6.03 -13.35
CA ASP A 58 -13.34 -4.86 -14.12
C ASP A 58 -12.21 -4.31 -15.01
N ASN A 59 -12.58 -3.40 -15.88
CA ASN A 59 -11.63 -2.56 -16.62
C ASN A 59 -11.87 -1.09 -16.23
N LEU A 60 -10.82 -0.43 -15.76
CA LEU A 60 -10.81 1.01 -15.56
C LEU A 60 -10.05 1.67 -16.71
N ALA A 61 -10.75 2.45 -17.52
CA ALA A 61 -10.17 3.21 -18.61
C ALA A 61 -10.46 4.70 -18.45
N THR A 62 -9.42 5.52 -18.57
CA THR A 62 -9.45 6.98 -18.61
C THR A 62 -8.42 7.45 -19.63
N ASP A 63 -8.25 8.75 -19.82
CA ASP A 63 -7.19 9.31 -20.69
C ASP A 63 -5.78 8.92 -20.24
N LYS A 64 -5.59 8.51 -18.99
CA LYS A 64 -4.27 8.25 -18.39
C LYS A 64 -4.11 6.82 -17.88
N ILE A 65 -5.20 6.10 -17.69
CA ILE A 65 -5.22 4.77 -17.08
C ILE A 65 -6.04 3.86 -17.99
N ASP A 66 -5.49 2.69 -18.31
CA ASP A 66 -6.20 1.62 -18.97
C ASP A 66 -5.75 0.30 -18.33
N GLN A 67 -6.56 -0.21 -17.40
CA GLN A 67 -6.19 -1.31 -16.53
C GLN A 67 -7.27 -2.38 -16.46
N LEU A 68 -6.84 -3.64 -16.55
CA LEU A 68 -7.63 -4.77 -16.07
C LEU A 68 -7.38 -4.93 -14.57
N ARG A 69 -8.46 -5.12 -13.82
CA ARG A 69 -8.41 -5.26 -12.37
C ARG A 69 -9.14 -6.50 -11.90
N ALA A 70 -8.60 -7.12 -10.84
CA ALA A 70 -9.27 -8.21 -10.13
C ALA A 70 -9.36 -7.85 -8.65
N GLN A 71 -10.56 -7.95 -8.07
CA GLN A 71 -10.75 -7.76 -6.64
C GLN A 71 -10.89 -9.10 -5.97
N LEU A 72 -10.02 -9.34 -4.98
CA LEU A 72 -10.02 -10.53 -4.14
C LEU A 72 -10.45 -10.15 -2.72
N GLY A 73 -11.06 -11.09 -2.02
CA GLY A 73 -11.45 -10.90 -0.63
C GLY A 73 -11.03 -12.04 0.26
N ASN A 74 -10.68 -11.70 1.51
CA ASN A 74 -10.55 -12.71 2.53
C ASN A 74 -11.91 -13.38 2.80
N GLU A 75 -11.96 -14.43 3.60
CA GLU A 75 -13.20 -15.17 3.87
C GLU A 75 -14.32 -14.29 4.42
N MET A 76 -13.96 -13.31 5.25
CA MET A 76 -14.92 -12.35 5.82
C MET A 76 -15.51 -11.44 4.77
N ALA A 77 -14.69 -10.93 3.83
CA ALA A 77 -15.16 -10.13 2.70
C ALA A 77 -16.13 -10.94 1.82
N ILE A 78 -15.73 -12.15 1.43
CA ILE A 78 -16.56 -13.03 0.59
C ILE A 78 -17.90 -13.35 1.26
N LYS A 79 -17.89 -13.63 2.56
CA LYS A 79 -19.13 -13.86 3.32
C LYS A 79 -20.03 -12.62 3.30
N ALA A 80 -19.46 -11.45 3.61
CA ALA A 80 -20.22 -10.21 3.64
C ALA A 80 -20.85 -9.87 2.27
N PHE A 81 -20.09 -10.03 1.19
CA PHE A 81 -20.61 -9.83 -0.17
C PHE A 81 -21.76 -10.78 -0.52
N LYS A 82 -21.62 -12.07 -0.21
CA LYS A 82 -22.68 -13.07 -0.46
C LYS A 82 -23.95 -12.81 0.33
N GLU A 83 -23.82 -12.29 1.55
CA GLU A 83 -24.94 -11.94 2.43
C GLU A 83 -25.47 -10.52 2.20
N ALA A 84 -24.92 -9.78 1.25
CA ALA A 84 -25.19 -8.34 1.01
C ALA A 84 -25.12 -7.51 2.30
N LYS A 85 -24.16 -7.86 3.18
CA LYS A 85 -24.02 -7.26 4.50
C LYS A 85 -23.28 -5.94 4.45
N ILE A 86 -23.99 -4.86 4.76
CA ILE A 86 -23.46 -3.50 4.89
C ILE A 86 -23.90 -2.92 6.25
N PRO A 87 -23.00 -2.28 7.02
CA PRO A 87 -21.57 -2.12 6.76
C PRO A 87 -20.80 -3.45 6.84
N PHE A 88 -19.68 -3.51 6.13
CA PHE A 88 -18.77 -4.66 6.21
C PHE A 88 -18.27 -4.86 7.64
N PRO A 89 -18.16 -6.12 8.12
CA PRO A 89 -17.67 -6.40 9.46
C PRO A 89 -16.17 -6.10 9.60
N ASP A 90 -15.74 -5.76 10.80
CA ASP A 90 -14.33 -5.58 11.12
C ASP A 90 -13.55 -6.87 10.80
N GLY A 91 -12.33 -6.71 10.26
CA GLY A 91 -11.53 -7.80 9.72
C GLY A 91 -11.79 -8.13 8.25
N THR A 92 -12.76 -7.49 7.60
CA THR A 92 -12.91 -7.56 6.14
C THR A 92 -11.67 -6.97 5.48
N ILE A 93 -11.10 -7.69 4.51
CA ILE A 93 -10.00 -7.20 3.69
C ILE A 93 -10.32 -7.45 2.21
N ILE A 94 -10.17 -6.40 1.42
CA ILE A 94 -10.32 -6.43 -0.04
C ILE A 94 -8.97 -6.06 -0.64
N ALA A 95 -8.51 -6.86 -1.61
CA ALA A 95 -7.32 -6.60 -2.41
C ALA A 95 -7.73 -6.31 -3.85
N ALA A 96 -7.30 -5.19 -4.41
CA ALA A 96 -7.50 -4.86 -5.81
C ALA A 96 -6.15 -4.95 -6.54
N LEU A 97 -6.02 -5.92 -7.43
CA LEU A 97 -4.84 -6.16 -8.24
C LEU A 97 -5.01 -5.45 -9.58
N HIS A 98 -4.02 -4.67 -9.98
CA HIS A 98 -4.09 -3.84 -11.18
C HIS A 98 -2.97 -4.22 -12.15
N TRP A 99 -3.34 -4.36 -13.43
CA TRP A 99 -2.41 -4.59 -14.54
C TRP A 99 -2.76 -3.66 -15.69
N ASN A 100 -1.74 -3.22 -16.43
CA ASN A 100 -1.99 -2.53 -17.69
C ASN A 100 -2.74 -3.46 -18.64
N ARG A 101 -3.80 -2.96 -19.27
CA ARG A 101 -4.54 -3.70 -20.30
C ARG A 101 -3.77 -3.64 -21.61
N VAL A 102 -3.55 -4.77 -22.24
CA VAL A 102 -2.88 -4.87 -23.54
C VAL A 102 -3.74 -5.64 -24.52
N ARG A 103 -3.76 -5.19 -25.77
CA ARG A 103 -4.40 -5.95 -26.84
C ARG A 103 -3.52 -7.16 -27.20
N SER A 104 -4.15 -8.30 -27.37
CA SER A 104 -3.48 -9.53 -27.79
C SER A 104 -3.75 -9.78 -29.29
N GLU A 105 -2.84 -9.32 -30.13
CA GLU A 105 -2.95 -9.54 -31.57
C GLU A 105 -2.93 -11.04 -31.95
N ASP A 106 -2.22 -11.85 -31.17
CA ASP A 106 -2.16 -13.29 -31.40
C ASP A 106 -3.52 -13.95 -31.10
N ASN A 107 -4.17 -13.57 -30.01
CA ASN A 107 -5.53 -14.02 -29.75
C ASN A 107 -6.52 -13.52 -30.80
N ASP A 108 -6.38 -12.27 -31.25
CA ASP A 108 -7.23 -11.70 -32.31
C ASP A 108 -7.14 -12.54 -33.59
N LYS A 109 -5.92 -12.95 -34.03
CA LYS A 109 -5.71 -13.79 -35.20
C LYS A 109 -6.39 -15.15 -35.03
N VAL A 110 -6.24 -15.79 -33.86
CA VAL A 110 -6.86 -17.11 -33.59
C VAL A 110 -8.38 -17.02 -33.55
N LEU A 111 -8.91 -15.93 -32.98
CA LEU A 111 -10.35 -15.71 -32.82
C LEU A 111 -11.04 -15.21 -34.09
N ALA A 112 -10.30 -14.72 -35.08
CA ALA A 112 -10.87 -14.14 -36.30
C ALA A 112 -11.76 -15.12 -37.09
N GLY A 113 -11.46 -16.43 -37.07
CA GLY A 113 -12.27 -17.45 -37.71
C GLY A 113 -13.62 -17.67 -37.01
N PRO A 114 -13.62 -18.11 -35.72
CA PRO A 114 -14.85 -18.40 -35.00
C PRO A 114 -15.62 -17.12 -34.58
N PHE A 115 -14.94 -15.99 -34.43
CA PHE A 115 -15.52 -14.72 -33.96
C PHE A 115 -15.01 -13.54 -34.79
N PRO A 116 -15.51 -13.32 -36.02
CA PRO A 116 -15.04 -12.25 -36.89
C PRO A 116 -15.19 -10.88 -36.22
N GLY A 117 -14.10 -10.08 -36.21
CA GLY A 117 -14.04 -8.77 -35.57
C GLY A 117 -13.79 -8.79 -34.06
N ALA A 118 -13.56 -9.96 -33.44
CA ALA A 118 -13.21 -10.05 -32.03
C ALA A 118 -11.92 -9.26 -31.72
N GLN A 119 -11.92 -8.59 -30.57
CA GLN A 119 -10.75 -7.95 -30.00
C GLN A 119 -10.47 -8.55 -28.63
N SER A 120 -9.28 -9.12 -28.45
CA SER A 120 -8.86 -9.74 -27.21
C SER A 120 -7.92 -8.81 -26.43
N PHE A 121 -8.19 -8.69 -25.16
CA PHE A 121 -7.35 -7.94 -24.23
C PHE A 121 -6.86 -8.87 -23.12
N VAL A 122 -5.59 -8.71 -22.75
CA VAL A 122 -4.94 -9.50 -21.70
C VAL A 122 -4.26 -8.60 -20.68
N VAL A 123 -3.89 -9.18 -19.54
CA VAL A 123 -3.10 -8.48 -18.55
C VAL A 123 -1.66 -8.31 -19.08
N GLY A 124 -1.18 -7.08 -19.05
CA GLY A 124 0.21 -6.72 -19.33
C GLY A 124 1.03 -6.64 -18.03
N SER A 125 1.90 -5.62 -17.94
CA SER A 125 2.71 -5.40 -16.74
C SER A 125 1.84 -5.11 -15.51
N ALA A 126 2.27 -5.60 -14.34
CA ALA A 126 1.66 -5.23 -13.07
C ALA A 126 1.81 -3.72 -12.83
N ALA A 127 0.74 -3.07 -12.41
CA ALA A 127 0.73 -1.65 -12.08
C ALA A 127 0.94 -1.47 -10.56
N ASN A 128 -0.01 -1.93 -9.76
CA ASN A 128 0.01 -1.86 -8.30
C ASN A 128 -0.96 -2.87 -7.70
N VAL A 129 -0.95 -2.99 -6.37
CA VAL A 129 -2.01 -3.65 -5.61
C VAL A 129 -2.47 -2.72 -4.49
N GLN A 130 -3.79 -2.61 -4.34
CA GLN A 130 -4.41 -1.81 -3.30
C GLN A 130 -5.12 -2.69 -2.29
N PHE A 131 -5.14 -2.25 -1.02
CA PHE A 131 -5.86 -2.93 0.04
C PHE A 131 -6.80 -1.96 0.75
N MET A 132 -7.99 -2.45 1.08
CA MET A 132 -8.92 -1.86 2.03
C MET A 132 -9.07 -2.82 3.21
N VAL A 133 -8.85 -2.32 4.43
CA VAL A 133 -8.91 -3.11 5.67
C VAL A 133 -9.95 -2.49 6.58
N LYS A 134 -10.97 -3.23 6.95
CA LYS A 134 -12.02 -2.78 7.87
C LYS A 134 -11.60 -2.96 9.31
N ASP A 135 -11.56 -1.86 10.04
CA ASP A 135 -11.45 -1.77 11.50
C ASP A 135 -12.14 -0.49 11.95
N SER A 136 -13.36 -0.63 12.44
CA SER A 136 -14.25 0.48 12.78
C SER A 136 -13.70 1.39 13.90
N LYS A 137 -12.83 0.85 14.76
CA LYS A 137 -12.20 1.61 15.84
C LYS A 137 -10.96 2.33 15.36
N ARG A 138 -10.05 1.59 14.71
CA ARG A 138 -8.77 2.12 14.25
C ARG A 138 -8.95 3.19 13.17
N TYR A 139 -9.90 3.00 12.28
CA TYR A 139 -10.13 3.86 11.12
C TYR A 139 -11.45 4.64 11.20
N ALA A 140 -11.88 5.02 12.40
CA ALA A 140 -13.16 5.73 12.62
C ALA A 140 -13.29 7.01 11.77
N ALA A 141 -12.21 7.76 11.57
CA ALA A 141 -12.19 8.98 10.78
C ALA A 141 -12.40 8.75 9.26
N THR A 142 -12.23 7.52 8.78
CA THR A 142 -12.34 7.14 7.37
C THR A 142 -13.42 6.09 7.14
N GLY A 143 -14.51 6.18 7.91
CA GLY A 143 -15.65 5.26 7.80
C GLY A 143 -15.32 3.84 8.23
N GLY A 144 -14.28 3.64 9.02
CA GLY A 144 -13.81 2.33 9.47
C GLY A 144 -12.89 1.62 8.49
N TRP A 145 -12.37 2.30 7.45
CA TRP A 145 -11.49 1.71 6.45
C TRP A 145 -10.08 2.30 6.49
N GLY A 146 -9.09 1.41 6.59
CA GLY A 146 -7.69 1.71 6.30
C GLY A 146 -7.36 1.36 4.84
N PHE A 147 -6.46 2.13 4.23
CA PHE A 147 -6.10 2.01 2.83
C PHE A 147 -4.61 1.78 2.64
N ALA A 148 -4.26 1.07 1.59
CA ALA A 148 -2.88 0.93 1.15
C ALA A 148 -2.78 0.78 -0.37
N ASP A 149 -1.71 1.32 -0.93
CA ASP A 149 -1.28 1.13 -2.31
C ASP A 149 0.17 0.67 -2.30
N PHE A 150 0.47 -0.42 -2.99
CA PHE A 150 1.81 -0.98 -3.09
C PHE A 150 2.20 -1.19 -4.56
N LYS A 151 3.41 -0.77 -4.89
CA LYS A 151 4.05 -1.06 -6.16
C LYS A 151 5.37 -1.79 -5.90
N ASP A 152 5.58 -2.92 -6.54
CA ASP A 152 6.79 -3.75 -6.36
C ASP A 152 7.08 -4.08 -4.88
N GLY A 153 6.01 -4.33 -4.11
CA GLY A 153 6.08 -4.65 -2.68
C GLY A 153 6.37 -3.47 -1.76
N LYS A 154 6.48 -2.25 -2.29
CA LYS A 154 6.74 -1.02 -1.52
C LYS A 154 5.49 -0.16 -1.43
N PRO A 155 5.18 0.41 -0.26
CA PRO A 155 4.05 1.31 -0.13
C PRO A 155 4.30 2.60 -0.93
N GLY A 156 3.23 3.14 -1.49
CA GLY A 156 3.21 4.48 -2.04
C GLY A 156 3.54 5.54 -0.98
N ASN A 157 3.76 6.77 -1.40
CA ASN A 157 4.06 7.87 -0.48
C ASN A 157 2.81 8.37 0.28
N GLU A 158 3.01 9.27 1.23
CA GLU A 158 1.95 9.85 2.05
C GLU A 158 0.92 10.60 1.21
N ALA A 159 1.37 11.44 0.27
CA ALA A 159 0.50 12.22 -0.60
C ALA A 159 -0.45 11.34 -1.43
N LEU A 160 -0.01 10.16 -1.88
CA LEU A 160 -0.89 9.18 -2.53
C LEU A 160 -1.95 8.66 -1.54
N HIS A 161 -1.54 8.29 -0.32
CA HIS A 161 -2.46 7.73 0.66
C HIS A 161 -3.47 8.75 1.21
N GLU A 162 -3.15 10.05 1.21
CA GLU A 162 -4.08 11.13 1.51
C GLU A 162 -5.28 11.19 0.54
N THR A 163 -5.11 10.72 -0.70
CA THR A 163 -6.18 10.71 -1.70
C THR A 163 -7.12 9.52 -1.58
N CYS A 164 -6.76 8.47 -0.85
CA CYS A 164 -7.55 7.22 -0.81
C CYS A 164 -8.98 7.45 -0.30
N PHE A 165 -9.12 7.96 0.91
CA PHE A 165 -10.45 8.14 1.50
C PHE A 165 -11.32 9.17 0.76
N PRO A 166 -10.82 10.35 0.36
CA PRO A 166 -11.59 11.28 -0.46
C PRO A 166 -12.12 10.65 -1.76
N CYS A 167 -11.32 9.81 -2.42
CA CYS A 167 -11.76 9.09 -3.62
C CYS A 167 -12.89 8.09 -3.30
N HIS A 168 -12.86 7.44 -2.13
CA HIS A 168 -13.86 6.46 -1.72
C HIS A 168 -15.14 7.07 -1.12
N GLN A 169 -15.13 8.34 -0.70
CA GLN A 169 -16.29 9.01 -0.09
C GLN A 169 -17.58 8.94 -0.91
N PRO A 170 -17.58 9.08 -2.26
CA PRO A 170 -18.79 8.96 -3.05
C PRO A 170 -19.48 7.59 -2.93
N ALA A 171 -18.75 6.52 -2.60
CA ALA A 171 -19.27 5.18 -2.40
C ALA A 171 -19.82 4.91 -0.98
N LYS A 172 -20.07 5.95 -0.17
CA LYS A 172 -20.53 5.84 1.22
C LYS A 172 -21.78 4.95 1.38
N ALA A 173 -22.71 4.99 0.43
CA ALA A 173 -23.93 4.16 0.46
C ALA A 173 -23.61 2.65 0.41
N HIS A 174 -22.44 2.27 -0.09
CA HIS A 174 -21.93 0.90 -0.17
C HIS A 174 -20.73 0.69 0.80
N ASP A 175 -20.78 1.38 1.94
CA ASP A 175 -19.69 1.35 2.94
C ASP A 175 -18.32 1.68 2.32
N TYR A 176 -18.26 2.69 1.43
CA TYR A 176 -17.07 3.19 0.74
C TYR A 176 -16.42 2.20 -0.25
N VAL A 177 -17.09 1.12 -0.63
CA VAL A 177 -16.59 0.09 -1.54
C VAL A 177 -17.27 0.23 -2.90
N PHE A 178 -16.49 0.36 -3.98
CA PHE A 178 -16.99 0.43 -5.36
C PHE A 178 -17.31 -0.94 -5.95
N THR A 179 -16.65 -1.99 -5.43
CA THR A 179 -16.75 -3.35 -5.95
C THR A 179 -18.10 -3.97 -5.63
N HIS A 180 -18.71 -4.61 -6.62
CA HIS A 180 -19.89 -5.45 -6.46
C HIS A 180 -19.50 -6.93 -6.59
N TYR A 181 -20.21 -7.81 -5.89
CA TYR A 181 -19.95 -9.25 -6.01
C TYR A 181 -20.39 -9.74 -7.39
N ALA A 182 -19.44 -10.25 -8.19
CA ALA A 182 -19.77 -10.80 -9.49
C ALA A 182 -20.66 -12.04 -9.36
N PRO A 183 -21.77 -12.15 -10.12
CA PRO A 183 -22.57 -13.35 -10.11
C PRO A 183 -21.76 -14.55 -10.64
N THR A 184 -22.06 -15.71 -10.10
CA THR A 184 -21.53 -16.97 -10.67
C THR A 184 -22.18 -17.24 -12.02
N PRO A 185 -21.40 -17.48 -13.09
CA PRO A 185 -21.94 -17.79 -14.41
C PRO A 185 -22.65 -19.14 -14.41
#